data_44a5a788be2bf34fbc1a26a52e716aa2
#
_entry.id   44a5a788be2bf34fbc1a26a52e716aa2
#
_cell.length_a   1.000
_cell.length_b   1.000
_cell.length_c   1.000
_cell.angle_alpha   90.00
_cell.angle_beta   90.00
_cell.angle_gamma   90.00
#
_symmetry.space_group_name_H-M   'P 1'
#
loop_
_entity.id
_entity.type
_entity.pdbx_description
1 polymer ?
#
loop_
_entity_poly.entity_id
_entity_poly.type
_entity_poly.pdbx_seq_one_letter_code
_entity_poly.pdbx_strand_id
1 'polypeptide(L)'
;MKTLQELTLFDRFLFNETMEIPEAHEAVLRIILGDEKLKLLSQVQTEKEMQTAPWLRSIRLDTFSMDQDKTIYNTESQKRRNTDLIKRSRFYQGVIDSSLLAPGTRSFNLLNDTCIIMITPFDLFGKGRYCYTFHPYCEEEPDLRLDDGAVRIFLNSHGTNRNEVSEELVALLEYMETMDADKIGDDSENLKKLHEYVEQIKASEEIGVKYMQKWEELEYEREDAREEGHEEGLKQGREEGQITGRKVEEISILRRLLKKKNRDEETVADDLDLSLEYVHRINELLSAYPMESDEEIVKRILW
;
A
#
# COMPACT_ATOMS: atom_id res chain seq x y z
N MET A 1 4.80 21.43 -5.89
CA MET A 1 3.36 21.14 -5.75
C MET A 1 2.72 21.13 -7.13
N LYS A 2 1.82 20.16 -7.43
CA LYS A 2 0.93 20.25 -8.57
C LYS A 2 -0.24 21.16 -8.23
N THR A 3 -0.72 21.93 -9.20
CA THR A 3 -1.99 22.67 -9.05
C THR A 3 -3.17 21.70 -9.13
N LEU A 4 -4.36 22.11 -8.65
CA LEU A 4 -5.58 21.30 -8.78
C LEU A 4 -5.88 20.96 -10.26
N GLN A 5 -5.55 21.88 -11.17
CA GLN A 5 -5.72 21.73 -12.62
C GLN A 5 -4.85 20.62 -13.22
N GLU A 6 -3.65 20.39 -12.64
CA GLU A 6 -2.70 19.37 -13.11
C GLU A 6 -2.95 17.98 -12.53
N LEU A 7 -3.94 17.85 -11.63
CA LEU A 7 -4.30 16.55 -11.07
C LEU A 7 -5.03 15.69 -12.10
N THR A 8 -4.80 14.41 -12.01
CA THR A 8 -5.52 13.36 -12.75
C THR A 8 -6.36 12.51 -11.79
N LEU A 9 -7.26 11.68 -12.29
CA LEU A 9 -8.05 10.77 -11.46
C LEU A 9 -7.20 9.64 -10.81
N PHE A 10 -5.91 9.54 -11.14
CA PHE A 10 -4.96 8.76 -10.35
C PHE A 10 -4.34 9.54 -9.18
N ASP A 11 -4.60 10.85 -9.06
CA ASP A 11 -4.22 11.62 -7.88
C ASP A 11 -5.37 11.53 -6.85
N ARG A 12 -5.08 10.98 -5.68
CA ARG A 12 -6.07 10.59 -4.66
C ARG A 12 -7.07 11.70 -4.31
N PHE A 13 -6.60 12.94 -4.21
CA PHE A 13 -7.48 14.05 -3.86
C PHE A 13 -8.59 14.23 -4.91
N LEU A 14 -8.22 14.37 -6.21
CA LEU A 14 -9.19 14.55 -7.27
C LEU A 14 -10.13 13.35 -7.41
N PHE A 15 -9.59 12.12 -7.27
CA PHE A 15 -10.39 10.90 -7.30
C PHE A 15 -11.46 10.91 -6.21
N ASN A 16 -11.09 11.20 -4.96
CA ASN A 16 -12.01 11.19 -3.84
C ASN A 16 -13.09 12.27 -3.98
N GLU A 17 -12.71 13.52 -4.33
CA GLU A 17 -13.68 14.61 -4.57
C GLU A 17 -14.65 14.26 -5.69
N THR A 18 -14.17 13.62 -6.76
CA THR A 18 -15.04 13.21 -7.89
C THR A 18 -15.96 12.06 -7.47
N MET A 19 -15.43 11.05 -6.79
CA MET A 19 -16.21 9.87 -6.39
C MET A 19 -17.17 10.15 -5.23
N GLU A 20 -17.03 11.27 -4.50
CA GLU A 20 -17.99 11.70 -3.49
C GLU A 20 -19.33 12.13 -4.12
N ILE A 21 -19.32 12.50 -5.40
CA ILE A 21 -20.52 12.78 -6.19
C ILE A 21 -21.15 11.46 -6.63
N PRO A 22 -22.35 11.08 -6.13
CA PRO A 22 -22.94 9.77 -6.42
C PRO A 22 -23.11 9.48 -7.91
N GLU A 23 -23.50 10.49 -8.69
CA GLU A 23 -23.71 10.37 -10.13
C GLU A 23 -22.40 10.16 -10.91
N ALA A 24 -21.30 10.74 -10.44
CA ALA A 24 -19.97 10.51 -11.01
C ALA A 24 -19.47 9.10 -10.72
N HIS A 25 -19.62 8.65 -9.48
CA HIS A 25 -19.25 7.28 -9.10
C HIS A 25 -20.13 6.25 -9.79
N GLU A 26 -21.45 6.50 -9.90
CA GLU A 26 -22.39 5.68 -10.65
C GLU A 26 -21.97 5.54 -12.11
N ALA A 27 -21.58 6.64 -12.77
CA ALA A 27 -21.09 6.62 -14.14
C ALA A 27 -19.84 5.75 -14.29
N VAL A 28 -18.87 5.85 -13.37
CA VAL A 28 -17.67 5.00 -13.36
C VAL A 28 -18.04 3.53 -13.20
N LEU A 29 -18.90 3.20 -12.25
CA LEU A 29 -19.32 1.82 -12.01
C LEU A 29 -20.09 1.23 -13.20
N ARG A 30 -20.96 2.01 -13.86
CA ARG A 30 -21.66 1.58 -15.08
C ARG A 30 -20.71 1.20 -16.19
N ILE A 31 -19.68 2.01 -16.42
CA ILE A 31 -18.64 1.74 -17.43
C ILE A 31 -17.86 0.45 -17.07
N ILE A 32 -17.44 0.33 -15.81
CA ILE A 32 -16.61 -0.81 -15.37
C ILE A 32 -17.38 -2.13 -15.42
N LEU A 33 -18.64 -2.13 -15.01
CA LEU A 33 -19.47 -3.33 -14.89
C LEU A 33 -20.28 -3.62 -16.15
N GLY A 34 -20.38 -2.65 -17.06
CA GLY A 34 -21.24 -2.75 -18.25
C GLY A 34 -22.74 -2.79 -17.91
N ASP A 35 -23.14 -2.19 -16.78
CA ASP A 35 -24.53 -2.16 -16.31
C ASP A 35 -25.09 -0.75 -16.29
N GLU A 36 -25.76 -0.36 -17.37
CA GLU A 36 -26.41 0.94 -17.53
C GLU A 36 -27.57 1.18 -16.54
N LYS A 37 -28.08 0.14 -15.90
CA LYS A 37 -29.20 0.24 -14.95
C LYS A 37 -28.73 0.41 -13.50
N LEU A 38 -27.44 0.22 -13.24
CA LEU A 38 -26.87 0.39 -11.91
C LEU A 38 -27.21 1.78 -11.38
N LYS A 39 -27.73 1.81 -10.17
CA LYS A 39 -28.05 3.04 -9.47
C LYS A 39 -27.64 2.96 -8.01
N LEU A 40 -26.83 3.91 -7.59
CA LEU A 40 -26.38 3.99 -6.22
C LEU A 40 -27.48 4.53 -5.29
N LEU A 41 -27.47 4.05 -4.06
CA LEU A 41 -28.18 4.67 -2.96
C LEU A 41 -27.44 5.97 -2.60
N SER A 42 -28.16 7.00 -2.20
CA SER A 42 -27.81 8.42 -2.20
C SER A 42 -26.60 8.87 -1.37
N GLN A 43 -25.72 8.01 -0.91
CA GLN A 43 -24.50 8.38 -0.18
C GLN A 43 -23.32 7.52 -0.59
N VAL A 44 -22.37 8.15 -1.26
CA VAL A 44 -21.00 7.61 -1.41
C VAL A 44 -20.18 8.14 -0.25
N GLN A 45 -19.41 7.29 0.41
CA GLN A 45 -18.47 7.69 1.45
C GLN A 45 -17.06 7.57 0.89
N THR A 46 -16.34 8.68 0.88
CA THR A 46 -14.91 8.71 0.52
C THR A 46 -14.04 8.73 1.77
N GLU A 47 -12.80 8.27 1.65
CA GLU A 47 -11.87 8.16 2.78
C GLU A 47 -12.46 7.46 4.02
N LYS A 48 -13.37 6.52 3.81
CA LYS A 48 -14.07 5.82 4.89
C LYS A 48 -13.09 4.98 5.71
N GLU A 49 -12.94 5.36 6.97
CA GLU A 49 -12.17 4.56 7.92
C GLU A 49 -13.02 3.42 8.47
N MET A 50 -12.46 2.22 8.47
CA MET A 50 -13.09 1.03 9.01
C MET A 50 -12.09 0.24 9.87
N GLN A 51 -12.57 -0.26 11.00
CA GLN A 51 -11.80 -1.06 11.93
C GLN A 51 -12.71 -2.06 12.62
N THR A 52 -12.31 -3.31 12.67
CA THR A 52 -13.09 -4.40 13.28
C THR A 52 -13.00 -4.39 14.81
N ALA A 53 -11.86 -3.95 15.36
CA ALA A 53 -11.65 -3.78 16.79
C ALA A 53 -10.53 -2.75 17.05
N PRO A 54 -10.53 -2.01 18.18
CA PRO A 54 -9.59 -0.93 18.46
C PRO A 54 -8.11 -1.31 18.40
N TRP A 55 -7.79 -2.58 18.60
CA TRP A 55 -6.42 -3.12 18.58
C TRP A 55 -6.05 -3.78 17.24
N LEU A 56 -6.95 -3.81 16.27
CA LEU A 56 -6.69 -4.33 14.93
C LEU A 56 -6.34 -3.20 13.97
N ARG A 57 -5.68 -3.58 12.88
CA ARG A 57 -5.33 -2.64 11.81
C ARG A 57 -6.60 -2.01 11.22
N SER A 58 -6.69 -0.69 11.22
CA SER A 58 -7.68 0.06 10.46
C SER A 58 -7.37 0.04 8.97
N ILE A 59 -8.41 0.24 8.16
CA ILE A 59 -8.29 0.52 6.72
C ILE A 59 -8.95 1.84 6.42
N ARG A 60 -8.50 2.49 5.35
CA ARG A 60 -9.16 3.66 4.78
C ARG A 60 -9.48 3.33 3.33
N LEU A 61 -10.78 3.24 3.03
CA LEU A 61 -11.28 2.99 1.69
C LEU A 61 -11.34 4.31 0.92
N ASP A 62 -10.86 4.31 -0.32
CA ASP A 62 -10.97 5.50 -1.17
C ASP A 62 -12.44 5.80 -1.45
N THR A 63 -13.25 4.76 -1.76
CA THR A 63 -14.71 4.90 -1.85
C THR A 63 -15.43 3.73 -1.19
N PHE A 64 -16.65 3.98 -0.71
CA PHE A 64 -17.59 2.97 -0.24
C PHE A 64 -18.99 3.39 -0.65
N SER A 65 -19.69 2.56 -1.42
CA SER A 65 -21.05 2.83 -1.89
C SER A 65 -21.87 1.56 -1.91
N MET A 66 -23.20 1.74 -2.05
CA MET A 66 -24.16 0.64 -2.14
C MET A 66 -25.17 0.98 -3.23
N ASP A 67 -25.54 -0.02 -4.03
CA ASP A 67 -26.60 0.11 -5.04
C ASP A 67 -27.98 -0.29 -4.51
N GLN A 68 -28.99 -0.25 -5.41
CA GLN A 68 -30.37 -0.61 -5.10
C GLN A 68 -30.54 -2.09 -4.73
N ASP A 69 -29.70 -2.96 -5.28
CA ASP A 69 -29.69 -4.40 -5.01
C ASP A 69 -28.89 -4.74 -3.75
N LYS A 70 -28.41 -3.70 -3.05
CA LYS A 70 -27.60 -3.76 -1.83
C LYS A 70 -26.19 -4.35 -2.04
N THR A 71 -25.70 -4.37 -3.28
CA THR A 71 -24.30 -4.69 -3.54
C THR A 71 -23.41 -3.56 -3.04
N ILE A 72 -22.34 -3.93 -2.32
CA ILE A 72 -21.35 -2.98 -1.81
C ILE A 72 -20.22 -2.85 -2.82
N TYR A 73 -19.83 -1.61 -3.11
CA TYR A 73 -18.70 -1.29 -3.96
C TYR A 73 -17.62 -0.54 -3.18
N ASN A 74 -16.38 -1.01 -3.30
CA ASN A 74 -15.19 -0.28 -2.92
C ASN A 74 -14.34 -0.08 -4.16
N THR A 75 -14.15 1.17 -4.58
CA THR A 75 -13.34 1.55 -5.74
C THR A 75 -12.11 2.31 -5.28
N GLU A 76 -10.94 1.80 -5.63
CA GLU A 76 -9.62 2.31 -5.23
C GLU A 76 -8.83 2.74 -6.46
N SER A 77 -8.21 3.92 -6.41
CA SER A 77 -7.28 4.40 -7.43
C SER A 77 -5.85 4.34 -6.91
N GLN A 78 -4.98 3.54 -7.53
CA GLN A 78 -3.63 3.25 -7.04
C GLN A 78 -2.57 3.62 -8.06
N LYS A 79 -1.99 4.82 -7.92
CA LYS A 79 -0.98 5.36 -8.83
C LYS A 79 0.38 4.66 -8.73
N ARG A 80 0.80 4.26 -7.53
CA ARG A 80 2.11 3.66 -7.30
C ARG A 80 2.01 2.14 -7.30
N ARG A 81 2.97 1.50 -8.00
CA ARG A 81 3.05 0.04 -8.00
C ARG A 81 3.35 -0.47 -6.59
N ASN A 82 2.42 -1.28 -6.08
CA ASN A 82 2.57 -1.96 -4.82
C ASN A 82 2.18 -3.44 -5.02
N THR A 83 3.02 -4.35 -4.55
CA THR A 83 2.83 -5.80 -4.71
C THR A 83 1.81 -6.38 -3.73
N ASP A 84 1.37 -5.61 -2.73
CA ASP A 84 0.41 -6.06 -1.72
C ASP A 84 -1.05 -5.91 -2.12
N LEU A 85 -1.37 -5.25 -3.24
CA LEU A 85 -2.73 -4.94 -3.69
C LEU A 85 -3.65 -6.17 -3.70
N ILE A 86 -3.12 -7.33 -4.10
CA ILE A 86 -3.88 -8.58 -4.13
C ILE A 86 -4.32 -8.99 -2.72
N LYS A 87 -3.39 -8.98 -1.76
CA LYS A 87 -3.70 -9.32 -0.37
C LYS A 87 -4.51 -8.22 0.32
N ARG A 88 -4.26 -6.95 -0.06
CA ARG A 88 -5.00 -5.80 0.45
C ARG A 88 -6.47 -5.86 0.03
N SER A 89 -6.78 -6.20 -1.22
CA SER A 89 -8.17 -6.36 -1.67
C SER A 89 -8.91 -7.43 -0.86
N ARG A 90 -8.25 -8.56 -0.54
CA ARG A 90 -8.82 -9.60 0.33
C ARG A 90 -9.04 -9.10 1.76
N PHE A 91 -8.09 -8.33 2.30
CA PHE A 91 -8.22 -7.78 3.64
C PHE A 91 -9.35 -6.77 3.73
N TYR A 92 -9.49 -5.89 2.72
CA TYR A 92 -10.59 -4.94 2.61
C TYR A 92 -11.94 -5.66 2.57
N GLN A 93 -12.07 -6.71 1.74
CA GLN A 93 -13.25 -7.56 1.70
C GLN A 93 -13.63 -8.04 3.11
N GLY A 94 -12.70 -8.64 3.84
CA GLY A 94 -12.97 -9.18 5.19
C GLY A 94 -13.37 -8.12 6.21
N VAL A 95 -12.80 -6.91 6.14
CA VAL A 95 -13.17 -5.80 7.03
C VAL A 95 -14.56 -5.27 6.68
N ILE A 96 -14.89 -5.12 5.40
CA ILE A 96 -16.21 -4.73 4.93
C ILE A 96 -17.24 -5.77 5.41
N ASP A 97 -17.05 -7.05 5.10
CA ASP A 97 -17.95 -8.13 5.45
C ASP A 97 -18.22 -8.20 6.97
N SER A 98 -17.18 -8.01 7.76
CA SER A 98 -17.30 -8.01 9.23
C SER A 98 -18.16 -6.87 9.78
N SER A 99 -18.36 -5.81 9.00
CA SER A 99 -19.15 -4.62 9.38
C SER A 99 -20.61 -4.67 8.94
N LEU A 100 -20.96 -5.60 8.03
CA LEU A 100 -22.27 -5.63 7.39
C LEU A 100 -23.34 -6.37 8.20
N LEU A 101 -22.95 -7.35 9.01
CA LEU A 101 -23.89 -8.12 9.81
C LEU A 101 -23.92 -7.60 11.24
N ALA A 102 -25.13 -7.30 11.74
CA ALA A 102 -25.32 -6.90 13.15
C ALA A 102 -24.99 -8.08 14.09
N PRO A 103 -24.47 -7.80 15.30
CA PRO A 103 -24.28 -8.84 16.32
C PRO A 103 -25.56 -9.61 16.60
N GLY A 104 -25.47 -10.95 16.59
CA GLY A 104 -26.64 -11.83 16.80
C GLY A 104 -27.43 -12.19 15.54
N THR A 105 -27.04 -11.69 14.37
CA THR A 105 -27.59 -12.15 13.08
C THR A 105 -27.36 -13.64 12.90
N ARG A 106 -28.44 -14.42 12.70
CA ARG A 106 -28.36 -15.89 12.65
C ARG A 106 -27.98 -16.45 11.28
N SER A 107 -28.25 -15.70 10.20
CA SER A 107 -28.05 -16.17 8.84
C SER A 107 -26.98 -15.34 8.15
N PHE A 108 -25.94 -15.99 7.67
CA PHE A 108 -24.92 -15.37 6.81
C PHE A 108 -25.43 -15.10 5.39
N ASN A 109 -26.57 -15.67 4.97
CA ASN A 109 -27.22 -15.35 3.69
C ASN A 109 -27.75 -13.90 3.62
N LEU A 110 -27.66 -13.15 4.73
CA LEU A 110 -27.97 -11.72 4.77
C LEU A 110 -26.75 -10.84 4.50
N LEU A 111 -25.59 -11.45 4.30
CA LEU A 111 -24.38 -10.71 3.88
C LEU A 111 -24.60 -10.16 2.48
N ASN A 112 -24.24 -8.91 2.30
CA ASN A 112 -24.33 -8.23 1.00
C ASN A 112 -23.29 -8.79 0.02
N ASP A 113 -23.63 -8.80 -1.25
CA ASP A 113 -22.62 -8.98 -2.28
C ASP A 113 -21.64 -7.80 -2.25
N THR A 114 -20.37 -8.08 -2.53
CA THR A 114 -19.30 -7.06 -2.42
C THR A 114 -18.39 -7.11 -3.64
N CYS A 115 -18.16 -5.96 -4.25
CA CYS A 115 -17.25 -5.79 -5.37
C CYS A 115 -16.11 -4.85 -4.99
N ILE A 116 -14.87 -5.37 -4.95
CA ILE A 116 -13.66 -4.59 -4.74
C ILE A 116 -13.00 -4.30 -6.08
N ILE A 117 -12.89 -3.02 -6.41
CA ILE A 117 -12.35 -2.54 -7.69
C ILE A 117 -11.04 -1.80 -7.42
N MET A 118 -9.95 -2.27 -8.04
CA MET A 118 -8.63 -1.64 -7.98
C MET A 118 -8.26 -1.11 -9.36
N ILE A 119 -8.10 0.20 -9.51
CA ILE A 119 -7.75 0.84 -10.78
C ILE A 119 -6.28 1.27 -10.72
N THR A 120 -5.48 0.84 -11.69
CA THR A 120 -4.03 1.06 -11.69
C THR A 120 -3.51 1.50 -13.08
N PRO A 121 -2.50 2.40 -13.14
CA PRO A 121 -1.79 2.72 -14.38
C PRO A 121 -0.64 1.73 -14.64
N PHE A 122 -0.81 0.46 -14.28
CA PHE A 122 0.17 -0.60 -14.50
C PHE A 122 -0.50 -1.97 -14.45
N ASP A 123 0.05 -2.92 -15.20
CA ASP A 123 -0.42 -4.32 -15.16
C ASP A 123 0.16 -5.05 -13.93
N LEU A 124 -0.72 -5.39 -12.99
CA LEU A 124 -0.37 -6.11 -11.77
C LEU A 124 -0.01 -7.58 -12.03
N PHE A 125 -0.63 -8.19 -13.05
CA PHE A 125 -0.54 -9.62 -13.36
C PHE A 125 0.37 -9.93 -14.56
N GLY A 126 0.77 -8.91 -15.33
CA GLY A 126 1.69 -9.06 -16.47
C GLY A 126 1.11 -9.83 -17.66
N LYS A 127 -0.23 -9.82 -17.85
CA LYS A 127 -0.91 -10.50 -18.95
C LYS A 127 -1.46 -9.53 -20.02
N GLY A 128 -1.22 -8.24 -19.85
CA GLY A 128 -1.61 -7.22 -20.82
C GLY A 128 -3.13 -6.95 -20.91
N ARG A 129 -3.93 -7.34 -19.91
CA ARG A 129 -5.36 -7.11 -19.95
C ARG A 129 -5.75 -5.77 -19.32
N TYR A 130 -6.78 -5.11 -19.87
CA TYR A 130 -7.41 -3.93 -19.27
C TYR A 130 -8.20 -4.28 -17.99
N CYS A 131 -8.82 -5.47 -17.96
CA CYS A 131 -9.65 -5.92 -16.86
C CYS A 131 -9.32 -7.35 -16.46
N TYR A 132 -9.21 -7.59 -15.16
CA TYR A 132 -9.07 -8.90 -14.54
C TYR A 132 -10.16 -9.04 -13.48
N THR A 133 -11.12 -9.93 -13.71
CA THR A 133 -12.19 -10.23 -12.76
C THR A 133 -11.94 -11.57 -12.10
N PHE A 134 -11.93 -11.58 -10.78
CA PHE A 134 -11.68 -12.77 -9.97
C PHE A 134 -12.93 -13.18 -9.20
N HIS A 135 -13.26 -14.45 -9.34
CA HIS A 135 -14.25 -15.18 -8.54
C HIS A 135 -13.58 -16.42 -7.95
N PRO A 136 -14.01 -16.91 -6.78
CA PRO A 136 -13.60 -18.23 -6.31
C PRO A 136 -14.19 -19.35 -7.18
N TYR A 137 -13.35 -20.35 -7.50
CA TYR A 137 -13.72 -21.54 -8.25
C TYR A 137 -13.37 -22.81 -7.50
N CYS A 138 -14.09 -23.90 -7.80
CA CYS A 138 -13.74 -25.23 -7.33
C CYS A 138 -12.53 -25.77 -8.10
N GLU A 139 -11.53 -26.28 -7.42
CA GLU A 139 -10.32 -26.84 -8.04
C GLU A 139 -10.61 -28.15 -8.75
N GLU A 140 -11.51 -28.96 -8.18
CA GLU A 140 -11.93 -30.25 -8.72
C GLU A 140 -12.94 -30.13 -9.87
N GLU A 141 -13.69 -29.02 -9.90
CA GLU A 141 -14.69 -28.70 -10.92
C GLU A 141 -14.48 -27.26 -11.42
N PRO A 142 -13.59 -27.03 -12.41
CA PRO A 142 -13.17 -25.68 -12.82
C PRO A 142 -14.30 -24.75 -13.33
N ASP A 143 -15.40 -25.32 -13.79
CA ASP A 143 -16.58 -24.58 -14.26
C ASP A 143 -17.54 -24.19 -13.11
N LEU A 144 -17.30 -24.72 -11.89
CA LEU A 144 -18.12 -24.45 -10.71
C LEU A 144 -17.60 -23.21 -9.98
N ARG A 145 -18.37 -22.14 -10.01
CA ARG A 145 -18.16 -20.95 -9.17
C ARG A 145 -18.66 -21.20 -7.76
N LEU A 146 -18.00 -20.58 -6.77
CA LEU A 146 -18.49 -20.61 -5.39
C LEU A 146 -19.77 -19.77 -5.19
N ASP A 147 -19.93 -18.71 -5.99
CA ASP A 147 -21.07 -17.77 -5.96
C ASP A 147 -21.42 -17.25 -4.56
N ASP A 148 -20.38 -16.87 -3.82
CA ASP A 148 -20.48 -16.30 -2.47
C ASP A 148 -20.77 -14.79 -2.45
N GLY A 149 -20.97 -14.17 -3.63
CA GLY A 149 -21.22 -12.74 -3.78
C GLY A 149 -19.95 -11.87 -3.72
N ALA A 150 -18.75 -12.46 -3.55
CA ALA A 150 -17.50 -11.72 -3.48
C ALA A 150 -16.81 -11.62 -4.85
N VAL A 151 -16.64 -10.40 -5.38
CA VAL A 151 -15.99 -10.13 -6.66
C VAL A 151 -14.82 -9.19 -6.46
N ARG A 152 -13.70 -9.44 -7.14
CA ARG A 152 -12.55 -8.52 -7.18
C ARG A 152 -12.19 -8.22 -8.62
N ILE A 153 -12.15 -6.92 -8.95
CA ILE A 153 -11.83 -6.42 -10.27
C ILE A 153 -10.54 -5.61 -10.18
N PHE A 154 -9.59 -5.92 -11.05
CA PHE A 154 -8.35 -5.16 -11.19
C PHE A 154 -8.32 -4.59 -12.60
N LEU A 155 -8.28 -3.27 -12.68
CA LEU A 155 -8.21 -2.53 -13.93
C LEU A 155 -6.80 -1.98 -14.16
N ASN A 156 -6.36 -2.00 -15.41
CA ASN A 156 -5.06 -1.56 -15.87
C ASN A 156 -5.21 -0.62 -17.05
N SER A 157 -4.80 0.66 -16.94
CA SER A 157 -4.91 1.62 -18.04
C SER A 157 -3.97 1.30 -19.22
N HIS A 158 -2.97 0.43 -19.01
CA HIS A 158 -2.00 0.01 -20.03
C HIS A 158 -2.30 -1.39 -20.58
N GLY A 159 -3.58 -1.76 -20.70
CA GLY A 159 -3.99 -3.00 -21.34
C GLY A 159 -3.67 -3.03 -22.83
N THR A 160 -3.61 -4.22 -23.43
CA THR A 160 -3.34 -4.42 -24.86
C THR A 160 -4.45 -5.19 -25.58
N ASN A 161 -5.42 -5.72 -24.84
CA ASN A 161 -6.53 -6.53 -25.36
C ASN A 161 -7.79 -5.68 -25.62
N ARG A 162 -7.65 -4.56 -26.34
CA ARG A 162 -8.74 -3.58 -26.58
C ARG A 162 -10.00 -4.22 -27.15
N ASN A 163 -9.87 -5.22 -28.01
CA ASN A 163 -11.00 -5.90 -28.64
C ASN A 163 -11.80 -6.82 -27.72
N GLU A 164 -11.35 -7.05 -26.48
CA GLU A 164 -12.00 -7.92 -25.51
C GLU A 164 -12.74 -7.15 -24.41
N VAL A 165 -12.73 -5.83 -24.46
CA VAL A 165 -13.38 -4.93 -23.49
C VAL A 165 -14.18 -3.86 -24.24
N SER A 166 -15.08 -3.16 -23.54
CA SER A 166 -15.79 -2.04 -24.15
C SER A 166 -14.86 -0.86 -24.46
N GLU A 167 -15.12 -0.18 -25.57
CA GLU A 167 -14.40 1.04 -25.92
C GLU A 167 -14.55 2.11 -24.83
N GLU A 168 -15.69 2.17 -24.16
CA GLU A 168 -15.95 3.10 -23.08
C GLU A 168 -15.07 2.82 -21.85
N LEU A 169 -14.82 1.54 -21.50
CA LEU A 169 -13.87 1.19 -20.43
C LEU A 169 -12.45 1.62 -20.78
N VAL A 170 -12.02 1.42 -22.01
CA VAL A 170 -10.69 1.87 -22.44
C VAL A 170 -10.59 3.39 -22.38
N ALA A 171 -11.60 4.09 -22.89
CA ALA A 171 -11.67 5.55 -22.84
C ALA A 171 -11.67 6.10 -21.41
N LEU A 172 -12.41 5.45 -20.48
CA LEU A 172 -12.39 5.80 -19.05
C LEU A 172 -10.96 5.70 -18.48
N LEU A 173 -10.28 4.57 -18.71
CA LEU A 173 -8.94 4.34 -18.17
C LEU A 173 -7.90 5.30 -18.76
N GLU A 174 -7.98 5.59 -20.07
CA GLU A 174 -7.15 6.60 -20.73
C GLU A 174 -7.46 8.00 -20.18
N TYR A 175 -8.73 8.35 -19.99
CA TYR A 175 -9.16 9.63 -19.42
C TYR A 175 -8.67 9.79 -17.97
N MET A 176 -8.78 8.76 -17.14
CA MET A 176 -8.30 8.82 -15.76
C MET A 176 -6.81 9.16 -15.65
N GLU A 177 -6.02 8.77 -16.65
CA GLU A 177 -4.58 9.02 -16.66
C GLU A 177 -4.21 10.39 -17.28
N THR A 178 -4.87 10.77 -18.37
CA THR A 178 -4.49 11.93 -19.17
C THR A 178 -5.34 13.17 -18.92
N MET A 179 -6.58 12.99 -18.43
CA MET A 179 -7.63 14.03 -18.35
C MET A 179 -7.97 14.67 -19.69
N ASP A 180 -7.70 13.96 -20.79
CA ASP A 180 -7.87 14.44 -22.15
C ASP A 180 -9.33 14.23 -22.60
N ALA A 181 -10.06 15.34 -22.79
CA ALA A 181 -11.45 15.33 -23.22
C ALA A 181 -11.62 14.76 -24.66
N ASP A 182 -10.58 14.83 -25.50
CA ASP A 182 -10.62 14.29 -26.87
C ASP A 182 -10.68 12.74 -26.88
N LYS A 183 -10.43 12.10 -25.73
CA LYS A 183 -10.58 10.66 -25.55
C LYS A 183 -12.01 10.21 -25.27
N ILE A 184 -12.91 11.16 -25.01
CA ILE A 184 -14.31 10.89 -24.72
C ILE A 184 -15.06 10.69 -26.04
N GLY A 185 -15.54 9.48 -26.26
CA GLY A 185 -16.33 9.17 -27.45
C GLY A 185 -17.70 9.87 -27.46
N ASP A 186 -18.21 10.16 -28.64
CA ASP A 186 -19.51 10.84 -28.80
C ASP A 186 -20.68 10.06 -28.16
N ASP A 187 -20.60 8.75 -28.10
CA ASP A 187 -21.63 7.87 -27.57
C ASP A 187 -21.48 7.54 -26.07
N SER A 188 -20.43 8.06 -25.40
CA SER A 188 -20.17 7.77 -23.99
C SER A 188 -20.80 8.79 -23.06
N GLU A 189 -22.09 8.64 -22.77
CA GLU A 189 -22.83 9.54 -21.87
C GLU A 189 -22.30 9.49 -20.43
N ASN A 190 -21.88 8.31 -19.94
CA ASN A 190 -21.34 8.18 -18.59
C ASN A 190 -19.99 8.91 -18.46
N LEU A 191 -19.11 8.77 -19.45
CA LEU A 191 -17.79 9.42 -19.42
C LEU A 191 -17.92 10.95 -19.61
N LYS A 192 -18.87 11.44 -20.42
CA LYS A 192 -19.18 12.86 -20.52
C LYS A 192 -19.63 13.45 -19.18
N LYS A 193 -20.54 12.78 -18.48
CA LYS A 193 -20.99 13.20 -17.15
C LYS A 193 -19.82 13.22 -16.16
N LEU A 194 -19.00 12.19 -16.15
CA LEU A 194 -17.81 12.17 -15.31
C LEU A 194 -16.90 13.37 -15.57
N HIS A 195 -16.65 13.69 -16.85
CA HIS A 195 -15.85 14.82 -17.25
C HIS A 195 -16.46 16.16 -16.76
N GLU A 196 -17.76 16.35 -16.92
CA GLU A 196 -18.46 17.54 -16.44
C GLU A 196 -18.27 17.75 -14.93
N TYR A 197 -18.38 16.70 -14.12
CA TYR A 197 -18.17 16.79 -12.68
C TYR A 197 -16.70 17.10 -12.34
N VAL A 198 -15.76 16.48 -13.04
CA VAL A 198 -14.33 16.78 -12.86
C VAL A 198 -14.02 18.23 -13.17
N GLU A 199 -14.56 18.79 -14.25
CA GLU A 199 -14.36 20.19 -14.61
C GLU A 199 -15.01 21.14 -13.57
N GLN A 200 -16.19 20.80 -13.04
CA GLN A 200 -16.82 21.56 -11.95
C GLN A 200 -15.94 21.56 -10.69
N ILE A 201 -15.38 20.40 -10.31
CA ILE A 201 -14.46 20.27 -9.17
C ILE A 201 -13.22 21.12 -9.39
N LYS A 202 -12.60 21.04 -10.57
CA LYS A 202 -11.40 21.81 -10.90
C LYS A 202 -11.67 23.33 -10.95
N ALA A 203 -12.87 23.75 -11.32
CA ALA A 203 -13.27 25.14 -11.36
C ALA A 203 -13.70 25.71 -9.99
N SER A 204 -13.90 24.86 -8.98
CA SER A 204 -14.38 25.28 -7.66
C SER A 204 -13.26 25.92 -6.82
N GLU A 205 -13.47 27.17 -6.40
CA GLU A 205 -12.56 27.87 -5.47
C GLU A 205 -12.52 27.18 -4.09
N GLU A 206 -13.67 26.70 -3.62
CA GLU A 206 -13.77 26.00 -2.33
C GLU A 206 -12.92 24.71 -2.33
N ILE A 207 -13.02 23.91 -3.38
CA ILE A 207 -12.22 22.71 -3.54
C ILE A 207 -10.74 23.06 -3.72
N GLY A 208 -10.43 24.16 -4.40
CA GLY A 208 -9.07 24.67 -4.49
C GLY A 208 -8.46 24.98 -3.12
N VAL A 209 -9.21 25.62 -2.23
CA VAL A 209 -8.77 25.90 -0.84
C VAL A 209 -8.62 24.61 -0.05
N LYS A 210 -9.59 23.68 -0.15
CA LYS A 210 -9.51 22.35 0.50
C LYS A 210 -8.28 21.57 0.05
N TYR A 211 -7.95 21.64 -1.24
CA TYR A 211 -6.75 21.00 -1.78
C TYR A 211 -5.46 21.60 -1.20
N MET A 212 -5.37 22.92 -1.11
CA MET A 212 -4.22 23.61 -0.53
C MET A 212 -4.02 23.22 0.94
N GLN A 213 -5.08 23.23 1.74
CA GLN A 213 -5.02 22.81 3.15
C GLN A 213 -4.57 21.37 3.30
N LYS A 214 -5.14 20.44 2.52
CA LYS A 214 -4.76 19.02 2.54
C LYS A 214 -3.31 18.82 2.13
N TRP A 215 -2.82 19.61 1.18
CA TRP A 215 -1.42 19.56 0.76
C TRP A 215 -0.49 20.05 1.87
N GLU A 216 -0.82 21.15 2.54
CA GLU A 216 -0.05 21.69 3.66
C GLU A 216 0.02 20.69 4.81
N GLU A 217 -1.10 20.08 5.20
CA GLU A 217 -1.13 19.02 6.22
C GLU A 217 -0.17 17.86 5.87
N LEU A 218 -0.25 17.36 4.63
CA LEU A 218 0.62 16.27 4.16
C LEU A 218 2.10 16.65 4.12
N GLU A 219 2.43 17.92 3.90
CA GLU A 219 3.81 18.39 3.89
C GLU A 219 4.36 18.46 5.32
N TYR A 220 3.57 18.97 6.28
CA TYR A 220 3.93 18.94 7.71
C TYR A 220 4.14 17.51 8.21
N GLU A 221 3.21 16.57 7.92
CA GLU A 221 3.37 15.16 8.29
C GLU A 221 4.65 14.54 7.71
N ARG A 222 5.05 14.94 6.50
CA ARG A 222 6.30 14.46 5.87
C ARG A 222 7.56 15.05 6.51
N GLU A 223 7.51 16.32 6.88
CA GLU A 223 8.61 16.98 7.56
C GLU A 223 8.81 16.36 8.95
N ASP A 224 7.74 16.19 9.72
CA ASP A 224 7.78 15.56 11.04
C ASP A 224 8.34 14.13 10.96
N ALA A 225 7.80 13.30 10.04
CA ALA A 225 8.29 11.94 9.85
C ALA A 225 9.76 11.87 9.40
N ARG A 226 10.23 12.88 8.66
CA ARG A 226 11.65 13.00 8.26
C ARG A 226 12.53 13.37 9.43
N GLU A 227 12.07 14.28 10.28
CA GLU A 227 12.80 14.69 11.49
C GLU A 227 12.88 13.53 12.49
N GLU A 228 11.75 12.87 12.77
CA GLU A 228 11.72 11.68 13.63
C GLU A 228 12.66 10.56 13.12
N GLY A 229 12.59 10.25 11.83
CA GLY A 229 13.48 9.25 11.21
C GLY A 229 14.96 9.66 11.28
N HIS A 230 15.27 10.96 11.18
CA HIS A 230 16.63 11.45 11.32
C HIS A 230 17.14 11.33 12.77
N GLU A 231 16.32 11.71 13.76
CA GLU A 231 16.66 11.59 15.18
C GLU A 231 16.85 10.13 15.60
N GLU A 232 15.94 9.23 15.15
CA GLU A 232 16.06 7.81 15.42
C GLU A 232 17.32 7.21 14.79
N GLY A 233 17.62 7.57 13.53
CA GLY A 233 18.85 7.14 12.85
C GLY A 233 20.13 7.63 13.55
N LEU A 234 20.13 8.88 14.05
CA LEU A 234 21.25 9.39 14.85
C LEU A 234 21.42 8.65 16.18
N LYS A 235 20.31 8.34 16.85
CA LYS A 235 20.32 7.59 18.11
C LYS A 235 20.88 6.18 17.89
N GLN A 236 20.35 5.46 16.89
CA GLN A 236 20.82 4.11 16.55
C GLN A 236 22.30 4.13 16.16
N GLY A 237 22.73 5.06 15.31
CA GLY A 237 24.13 5.18 14.91
C GLY A 237 25.07 5.49 16.08
N ARG A 238 24.63 6.28 17.08
CA ARG A 238 25.40 6.52 18.31
C ARG A 238 25.51 5.26 19.16
N GLU A 239 24.42 4.53 19.35
CA GLU A 239 24.39 3.29 20.14
C GLU A 239 25.27 2.21 19.48
N GLU A 240 25.14 2.00 18.17
CA GLU A 240 25.99 1.07 17.41
C GLU A 240 27.47 1.48 17.45
N GLY A 241 27.75 2.78 17.30
CA GLY A 241 29.11 3.31 17.39
C GLY A 241 29.73 3.10 18.77
N GLN A 242 28.96 3.28 19.86
CA GLN A 242 29.43 3.01 21.22
C GLN A 242 29.71 1.52 21.47
N ILE A 243 28.82 0.64 21.00
CA ILE A 243 29.01 -0.82 21.12
C ILE A 243 30.25 -1.25 20.34
N THR A 244 30.36 -0.80 19.10
CA THR A 244 31.53 -1.09 18.24
C THR A 244 32.81 -0.55 18.85
N GLY A 245 32.82 0.70 19.33
CA GLY A 245 33.97 1.30 19.96
C GLY A 245 34.46 0.52 21.20
N ARG A 246 33.53 0.13 22.08
CA ARG A 246 33.89 -0.73 23.27
C ARG A 246 34.46 -2.07 22.84
N LYS A 247 33.90 -2.70 21.80
CA LYS A 247 34.43 -3.97 21.28
C LYS A 247 35.80 -3.81 20.65
N VAL A 248 36.07 -2.75 19.93
CA VAL A 248 37.39 -2.44 19.37
C VAL A 248 38.44 -2.26 20.50
N GLU A 249 38.09 -1.51 21.56
CA GLU A 249 38.94 -1.36 22.73
C GLU A 249 39.22 -2.70 23.42
N GLU A 250 38.22 -3.52 23.63
CA GLU A 250 38.31 -4.87 24.20
C GLU A 250 39.25 -5.77 23.37
N ILE A 251 39.09 -5.80 22.05
CA ILE A 251 39.98 -6.56 21.14
C ILE A 251 41.41 -6.03 21.19
N SER A 252 41.60 -4.72 21.25
CA SER A 252 42.92 -4.09 21.38
C SER A 252 43.63 -4.54 22.66
N ILE A 253 42.89 -4.59 23.77
CA ILE A 253 43.42 -5.05 25.06
C ILE A 253 43.76 -6.56 24.97
N LEU A 254 42.87 -7.36 24.44
CA LEU A 254 43.10 -8.81 24.25
C LEU A 254 44.31 -9.09 23.38
N ARG A 255 44.44 -8.41 22.21
CA ARG A 255 45.58 -8.54 21.29
C ARG A 255 46.90 -8.21 22.01
N ARG A 256 46.90 -7.19 22.85
CA ARG A 256 48.12 -6.78 23.63
C ARG A 256 48.47 -7.78 24.73
N LEU A 257 47.47 -8.33 25.42
CA LEU A 257 47.73 -9.29 26.53
C LEU A 257 48.16 -10.63 26.01
N LEU A 258 47.49 -11.17 24.97
CA LEU A 258 47.80 -12.46 24.35
C LEU A 258 49.16 -12.50 23.66
N LYS A 259 49.74 -11.36 23.24
CA LYS A 259 51.11 -11.26 22.72
C LYS A 259 52.19 -11.37 23.78
N LYS A 260 51.92 -11.30 25.08
CA LYS A 260 52.91 -11.40 26.16
C LYS A 260 53.28 -12.83 26.45
N LYS A 261 54.57 -13.18 26.39
CA LYS A 261 55.10 -14.57 26.51
C LYS A 261 54.75 -15.36 27.79
N ASN A 262 54.23 -14.69 28.83
CA ASN A 262 53.94 -15.30 30.13
C ASN A 262 52.43 -15.27 30.49
N ARG A 263 51.52 -15.13 29.52
CA ARG A 263 50.09 -15.14 29.76
C ARG A 263 49.41 -16.13 28.81
N ASP A 264 48.72 -17.08 29.41
CA ASP A 264 47.82 -17.96 28.70
C ASP A 264 46.40 -17.40 28.62
N GLU A 265 45.55 -18.01 27.82
CA GLU A 265 44.17 -17.55 27.58
C GLU A 265 43.34 -17.57 28.88
N GLU A 266 43.59 -18.54 29.79
CA GLU A 266 42.89 -18.69 31.05
C GLU A 266 43.18 -17.50 31.99
N THR A 267 44.46 -17.12 32.12
CA THR A 267 44.87 -15.94 32.87
C THR A 267 44.30 -14.64 32.29
N VAL A 268 44.22 -14.53 30.96
CA VAL A 268 43.66 -13.32 30.29
C VAL A 268 42.12 -13.26 30.47
N ALA A 269 41.46 -14.40 30.46
CA ALA A 269 40.02 -14.49 30.70
C ALA A 269 39.66 -14.06 32.12
N ASP A 270 40.39 -14.53 33.12
CA ASP A 270 40.24 -14.18 34.53
C ASP A 270 40.57 -12.68 34.78
N ASP A 271 41.65 -12.14 34.22
CA ASP A 271 42.08 -10.75 34.39
C ASP A 271 41.04 -9.74 33.82
N LEU A 272 40.27 -10.12 32.80
CA LEU A 272 39.32 -9.26 32.13
C LEU A 272 37.83 -9.60 32.44
N ASP A 273 37.58 -10.58 33.29
CA ASP A 273 36.26 -11.09 33.62
C ASP A 273 35.46 -11.49 32.34
N LEU A 274 36.15 -12.20 31.43
CA LEU A 274 35.62 -12.71 30.18
C LEU A 274 35.56 -14.24 30.20
N SER A 275 34.66 -14.83 29.40
CA SER A 275 34.65 -16.29 29.27
C SER A 275 35.88 -16.78 28.50
N LEU A 276 36.46 -17.92 28.94
CA LEU A 276 37.58 -18.54 28.27
C LEU A 276 37.28 -18.88 26.81
N GLU A 277 36.06 -19.32 26.51
CA GLU A 277 35.61 -19.62 25.15
C GLU A 277 35.65 -18.36 24.24
N TYR A 278 35.27 -17.21 24.77
CA TYR A 278 35.33 -15.95 24.04
C TYR A 278 36.79 -15.52 23.79
N VAL A 279 37.64 -15.57 24.80
CA VAL A 279 39.07 -15.23 24.65
C VAL A 279 39.76 -16.18 23.67
N HIS A 280 39.45 -17.48 23.71
CA HIS A 280 39.96 -18.48 22.76
C HIS A 280 39.54 -18.13 21.32
N ARG A 281 38.26 -17.88 21.09
CA ARG A 281 37.75 -17.49 19.78
C ARG A 281 38.44 -16.23 19.23
N ILE A 282 38.65 -15.22 20.09
CA ILE A 282 39.37 -14.03 19.69
C ILE A 282 40.82 -14.30 19.34
N ASN A 283 41.51 -15.14 20.12
CA ASN A 283 42.90 -15.52 19.85
C ASN A 283 43.04 -16.29 18.53
N GLU A 284 42.09 -17.16 18.19
CA GLU A 284 42.03 -17.80 16.88
C GLU A 284 41.87 -16.80 15.76
N LEU A 285 40.94 -15.81 15.87
CA LEU A 285 40.75 -14.78 14.88
C LEU A 285 41.99 -13.88 14.70
N LEU A 286 42.62 -13.48 15.83
CA LEU A 286 43.84 -12.68 15.79
C LEU A 286 45.02 -13.41 15.17
N SER A 287 45.07 -14.75 15.34
CA SER A 287 46.09 -15.61 14.76
C SER A 287 45.84 -15.89 13.26
N ALA A 288 44.60 -16.06 12.87
CA ALA A 288 44.20 -16.26 11.48
C ALA A 288 44.35 -14.98 10.62
N TYR A 289 44.14 -13.82 11.24
CA TYR A 289 44.15 -12.53 10.56
C TYR A 289 45.09 -11.51 11.25
N PRO A 290 46.43 -11.80 11.30
CA PRO A 290 47.35 -11.01 12.09
C PRO A 290 47.58 -9.58 11.62
N MET A 291 47.25 -9.29 10.37
CA MET A 291 47.41 -7.96 9.75
C MET A 291 46.13 -7.13 9.76
N GLU A 292 44.99 -7.70 10.14
CA GLU A 292 43.74 -6.96 10.24
C GLU A 292 43.73 -6.03 11.45
N SER A 293 43.08 -4.87 11.29
CA SER A 293 42.82 -3.92 12.38
C SER A 293 41.84 -4.50 13.41
N ASP A 294 41.82 -3.92 14.61
CA ASP A 294 40.88 -4.33 15.66
C ASP A 294 39.41 -4.11 15.22
N GLU A 295 39.16 -3.07 14.42
CA GLU A 295 37.85 -2.79 13.82
C GLU A 295 37.42 -3.88 12.81
N GLU A 296 38.34 -4.39 12.01
CA GLU A 296 38.08 -5.52 11.08
C GLU A 296 37.78 -6.81 11.82
N ILE A 297 38.51 -7.09 12.91
CA ILE A 297 38.24 -8.23 13.78
C ILE A 297 36.86 -8.12 14.44
N VAL A 298 36.48 -6.92 14.94
CA VAL A 298 35.13 -6.70 15.51
C VAL A 298 34.04 -6.97 14.48
N LYS A 299 34.21 -6.56 13.23
CA LYS A 299 33.24 -6.89 12.16
C LYS A 299 33.04 -8.40 11.99
N ARG A 300 34.11 -9.20 12.10
CA ARG A 300 34.02 -10.68 12.00
C ARG A 300 33.35 -11.34 13.20
N ILE A 301 33.23 -10.64 14.33
CA ILE A 301 32.56 -11.13 15.53
C ILE A 301 31.07 -10.79 15.51
N LEU A 302 30.70 -9.64 14.95
CA LEU A 302 29.33 -9.13 14.96
C LEU A 302 28.49 -9.64 13.76
N TRP A 303 29.13 -10.20 12.73
CA TRP A 303 28.53 -10.77 11.52
C TRP A 303 28.93 -12.23 11.34
#